data_0126d7cc656827075b732ebdced0fbaa
#
_entry.id   0126d7cc656827075b732ebdced0fbaa
#
_cell.length_a   1.000
_cell.length_b   1.000
_cell.length_c   1.000
_cell.angle_alpha   90.00
_cell.angle_beta   90.00
_cell.angle_gamma   90.00
#
_symmetry.space_group_name_H-M   'P 1'
#
loop_
_entity.id
_entity.type
_entity.pdbx_description
1 polymer ?
#
loop_
_entity_poly.entity_id
_entity_poly.type
_entity_poly.pdbx_seq_one_letter_code
_entity_poly.pdbx_strand_id
1 'polypeptide(L)'
;SIMYGGDGGSMATIVTGNPDGIAAKVIYELDRTATVLPAKGAYSRKDTSVLLCTVRKSQFVKLKRIVYEEDPDAFVMVTETSEVLGLGFRAFKDSL
;
A
#
# COMPACT_ATOMS: atom_id res chain seq x y z
N SER A 1 -10.26 5.39 7.15
CA SER A 1 -11.46 5.59 6.37
C SER A 1 -11.71 4.39 5.47
N ILE A 2 -12.96 4.16 5.17
CA ILE A 2 -13.40 3.01 4.41
C ILE A 2 -13.64 3.42 2.98
N MET A 3 -13.20 2.56 2.07
CA MET A 3 -13.49 2.74 0.66
C MET A 3 -14.42 1.62 0.22
N TYR A 4 -15.45 2.00 -0.50
CA TYR A 4 -16.37 1.04 -1.07
C TYR A 4 -16.16 0.95 -2.57
N GLY A 5 -16.67 -0.10 -3.16
CA GLY A 5 -16.60 -0.25 -4.60
C GLY A 5 -17.13 0.98 -5.30
N GLY A 6 -16.54 1.37 -6.39
CA GLY A 6 -16.88 2.58 -7.11
C GLY A 6 -16.05 3.78 -6.73
N ASP A 7 -15.58 3.86 -5.49
CA ASP A 7 -14.70 4.94 -5.06
C ASP A 7 -13.28 4.79 -5.54
N GLY A 8 -13.01 3.71 -6.24
CA GLY A 8 -11.71 3.53 -6.82
C GLY A 8 -10.63 3.25 -5.81
N GLY A 9 -10.88 2.36 -4.90
CA GLY A 9 -9.82 1.84 -4.06
C GLY A 9 -8.81 1.12 -4.92
N SER A 10 -7.54 1.22 -4.54
CA SER A 10 -6.47 0.55 -5.24
C SER A 10 -5.53 -0.08 -4.25
N MET A 11 -4.96 -1.20 -4.62
CA MET A 11 -3.94 -1.84 -3.81
C MET A 11 -2.59 -1.63 -4.46
N ALA A 12 -1.66 -1.11 -3.68
CA ALA A 12 -0.28 -0.98 -4.10
C ALA A 12 0.52 -2.10 -3.46
N THR A 13 1.30 -2.78 -4.28
CA THR A 13 2.25 -3.79 -3.84
C THR A 13 3.63 -3.25 -4.14
N ILE A 14 4.42 -3.05 -3.09
CA ILE A 14 5.73 -2.40 -3.20
C ILE A 14 6.80 -3.36 -2.74
N VAL A 15 7.73 -3.69 -3.63
CA VAL A 15 8.88 -4.52 -3.29
C VAL A 15 10.06 -3.58 -3.06
N THR A 16 10.60 -3.60 -1.85
CA THR A 16 11.59 -2.59 -1.45
C THR A 16 12.54 -3.10 -0.38
N GLY A 17 13.75 -2.58 -0.40
CA GLY A 17 14.69 -2.79 0.67
C GLY A 17 14.57 -1.78 1.81
N ASN A 18 13.67 -0.79 1.68
CA ASN A 18 13.46 0.22 2.71
C ASN A 18 11.99 0.30 3.12
N PRO A 19 11.45 -0.79 3.69
CA PRO A 19 10.02 -0.81 4.03
C PRO A 19 9.66 0.22 5.11
N ASP A 20 10.54 0.43 6.07
CA ASP A 20 10.23 1.32 7.19
C ASP A 20 10.10 2.76 6.75
N GLY A 21 10.97 3.21 5.89
CA GLY A 21 10.91 4.59 5.38
C GLY A 21 9.65 4.85 4.57
N ILE A 22 9.31 3.91 3.70
CA ILE A 22 8.11 4.04 2.89
C ILE A 22 6.86 3.96 3.78
N ALA A 23 6.80 2.98 4.68
CA ALA A 23 5.65 2.81 5.54
C ALA A 23 5.40 4.04 6.41
N ALA A 24 6.46 4.63 6.96
CA ALA A 24 6.32 5.83 7.79
C ALA A 24 5.65 6.96 7.01
N LYS A 25 6.09 7.19 5.79
CA LYS A 25 5.51 8.26 4.97
C LYS A 25 4.09 7.95 4.52
N VAL A 26 3.80 6.69 4.22
CA VAL A 26 2.43 6.29 3.89
C VAL A 26 1.50 6.59 5.05
N ILE A 27 1.93 6.27 6.26
CA ILE A 27 1.13 6.53 7.46
C ILE A 27 0.95 8.02 7.68
N TYR A 28 2.04 8.79 7.64
CA TYR A 28 1.99 10.20 8.03
C TYR A 28 1.51 11.12 6.93
N GLU A 29 1.81 10.82 5.67
CA GLU A 29 1.44 11.72 4.58
C GLU A 29 0.16 11.33 3.87
N LEU A 30 -0.16 10.03 3.82
CA LEU A 30 -1.34 9.56 3.13
C LEU A 30 -2.47 9.15 4.07
N ASP A 31 -2.18 9.08 5.37
CA ASP A 31 -3.15 8.61 6.36
C ASP A 31 -3.67 7.21 5.98
N ARG A 32 -2.77 6.37 5.53
CA ARG A 32 -3.06 4.98 5.21
C ARG A 32 -2.12 4.10 6.00
N THR A 33 -2.42 2.82 6.04
CA THR A 33 -1.53 1.85 6.69
C THR A 33 -0.91 0.95 5.64
N ALA A 34 0.11 0.21 6.07
CA ALA A 34 0.76 -0.75 5.20
C ALA A 34 1.06 -2.01 5.98
N THR A 35 0.97 -3.15 5.29
CA THR A 35 1.37 -4.43 5.86
C THR A 35 2.71 -4.80 5.26
N VAL A 36 3.66 -5.16 6.11
CA VAL A 36 5.00 -5.52 5.69
C VAL A 36 5.14 -7.03 5.72
N LEU A 37 5.59 -7.59 4.60
CA LEU A 37 5.84 -9.02 4.47
C LEU A 37 7.33 -9.23 4.20
N PRO A 38 8.00 -10.12 4.94
CA PRO A 38 9.36 -10.48 4.58
C PRO A 38 9.35 -11.29 3.28
N ALA A 39 10.36 -11.07 2.46
CA ALA A 39 10.42 -11.72 1.15
C ALA A 39 11.87 -12.01 0.78
N LYS A 40 12.03 -12.75 -0.30
CA LYS A 40 13.35 -13.08 -0.81
C LYS A 40 13.30 -13.02 -2.33
N GLY A 41 14.27 -12.36 -2.92
CA GLY A 41 14.40 -12.34 -4.36
C GLY A 41 14.67 -13.74 -4.88
N ALA A 42 13.90 -14.16 -5.87
CA ALA A 42 14.06 -15.50 -6.41
C ALA A 42 15.40 -15.67 -7.12
N TYR A 43 15.84 -14.65 -7.83
CA TYR A 43 17.10 -14.69 -8.56
C TYR A 43 18.27 -14.29 -7.68
N SER A 44 18.15 -13.15 -7.01
CA SER A 44 19.24 -12.60 -6.20
C SER A 44 19.48 -13.38 -4.92
N ARG A 45 18.44 -14.07 -4.44
CA ARG A 45 18.43 -14.79 -3.17
C ARG A 45 18.62 -13.87 -1.97
N LYS A 46 18.47 -12.57 -2.17
CA LYS A 46 18.62 -11.60 -1.10
C LYS A 46 17.29 -11.33 -0.42
N ASP A 47 17.37 -10.99 0.85
CA ASP A 47 16.19 -10.59 1.60
C ASP A 47 15.69 -9.24 1.11
N THR A 48 14.39 -9.11 1.07
CA THR A 48 13.71 -7.88 0.72
C THR A 48 12.39 -7.83 1.48
N SER A 49 11.57 -6.84 1.19
CA SER A 49 10.27 -6.71 1.83
C SER A 49 9.21 -6.38 0.81
N VAL A 50 7.98 -6.77 1.12
CA VAL A 50 6.82 -6.41 0.33
C VAL A 50 5.87 -5.64 1.22
N LEU A 51 5.49 -4.45 0.78
CA LEU A 51 4.46 -3.67 1.44
C LEU A 51 3.17 -3.77 0.65
N LEU A 52 2.09 -4.05 1.38
CA LEU A 52 0.75 -4.00 0.81
C LEU A 52 0.02 -2.84 1.45
N CYS A 53 -0.48 -1.92 0.64
CA CYS A 53 -1.28 -0.82 1.16
C CYS A 53 -2.41 -0.51 0.21
N THR A 54 -3.53 -0.08 0.78
CA THR A 54 -4.66 0.39 -0.02
C THR A 54 -4.63 1.90 -0.03
N VAL A 55 -4.79 2.46 -1.20
CA VAL A 55 -4.75 3.91 -1.40
C VAL A 55 -5.91 4.32 -2.31
N ARG A 56 -6.25 5.58 -2.26
CA ARG A 56 -7.21 6.15 -3.21
C ARG A 56 -6.49 6.53 -4.50
N LYS A 57 -7.22 6.54 -5.59
CA LYS A 57 -6.63 6.96 -6.86
C LYS A 57 -5.98 8.34 -6.77
N SER A 58 -6.61 9.23 -6.02
CA SER A 58 -6.09 10.59 -5.84
C SER A 58 -4.75 10.62 -5.10
N GLN A 59 -4.36 9.53 -4.46
CA GLN A 59 -3.12 9.46 -3.70
C GLN A 59 -1.97 8.85 -4.50
N PHE A 60 -2.21 8.42 -5.71
CA PHE A 60 -1.21 7.72 -6.53
C PHE A 60 0.05 8.54 -6.79
N VAL A 61 -0.12 9.77 -7.19
CA VAL A 61 1.03 10.62 -7.52
C VAL A 61 1.92 10.78 -6.30
N LYS A 62 1.28 11.01 -5.15
CA LYS A 62 2.01 11.19 -3.91
C LYS A 62 2.68 9.89 -3.47
N LEU A 63 1.99 8.76 -3.63
CA LEU A 63 2.57 7.46 -3.31
C LEU A 63 3.83 7.18 -4.14
N LYS A 64 3.75 7.44 -5.44
CA LYS A 64 4.90 7.22 -6.32
C LYS A 64 6.08 8.08 -5.89
N ARG A 65 5.83 9.33 -5.53
CA ARG A 65 6.88 10.22 -5.05
C ARG A 65 7.51 9.69 -3.77
N ILE A 66 6.67 9.26 -2.82
CA ILE A 66 7.15 8.69 -1.56
C ILE A 66 8.07 7.51 -1.81
N VAL A 67 7.63 6.58 -2.66
CA VAL A 67 8.42 5.39 -2.94
C VAL A 67 9.73 5.76 -3.60
N TYR A 68 9.69 6.62 -4.60
CA TYR A 68 10.91 7.01 -5.31
C TYR A 68 11.90 7.72 -4.39
N GLU A 69 11.41 8.58 -3.51
CA GLU A 69 12.30 9.30 -2.59
C GLU A 69 12.97 8.37 -1.59
N GLU A 70 12.23 7.37 -1.12
CA GLU A 70 12.76 6.45 -0.10
C GLU A 70 13.57 5.31 -0.69
N ASP A 71 13.23 4.88 -1.89
CA ASP A 71 13.91 3.76 -2.53
C ASP A 71 13.70 3.83 -4.05
N PRO A 72 14.63 4.47 -4.77
CA PRO A 72 14.51 4.57 -6.23
C PRO A 72 14.50 3.22 -6.95
N ASP A 73 14.99 2.17 -6.30
CA ASP A 73 15.06 0.84 -6.90
C ASP A 73 13.83 0.00 -6.56
N ALA A 74 12.87 0.56 -5.85
CA ALA A 74 11.68 -0.18 -5.48
C ALA A 74 10.81 -0.48 -6.69
N PHE A 75 10.09 -1.58 -6.59
CA PHE A 75 9.16 -2.02 -7.63
C PHE A 75 7.74 -1.83 -7.10
N VAL A 76 6.89 -1.15 -7.84
CA VAL A 76 5.53 -0.85 -7.41
C VAL A 76 4.54 -1.37 -8.45
N MET A 77 3.60 -2.16 -7.99
CA MET A 77 2.45 -2.58 -8.79
C MET A 77 1.20 -2.04 -8.16
N VAL A 78 0.27 -1.59 -8.98
CA VAL A 78 -0.98 -1.06 -8.50
C VAL A 78 -2.12 -1.76 -9.24
N THR A 79 -3.08 -2.26 -8.45
CA THR A 79 -4.26 -2.89 -9.02
C THR A 79 -5.50 -2.21 -8.44
N GLU A 80 -6.53 -2.09 -9.25
CA GLU A 80 -7.81 -1.59 -8.75
C GLU A 80 -8.51 -2.69 -7.98
N THR A 81 -9.15 -2.31 -6.88
CA THR A 81 -9.96 -3.22 -6.11
C THR A 81 -11.42 -2.82 -6.30
N SER A 82 -12.30 -3.82 -6.40
CA SER A 82 -13.72 -3.53 -6.52
C SER A 82 -14.32 -3.13 -5.17
N GLU A 83 -13.73 -3.62 -4.09
CA GLU A 83 -14.26 -3.42 -2.75
C GLU A 83 -13.15 -3.48 -1.74
N VAL A 84 -13.22 -2.67 -0.70
CA VAL A 84 -12.32 -2.75 0.44
C VAL A 84 -13.17 -2.86 1.70
N LEU A 85 -13.00 -3.97 2.40
CA LEU A 85 -13.67 -4.22 3.66
C LEU A 85 -12.56 -4.48 4.68
N GLY A 86 -12.86 -4.37 5.92
CA GLY A 86 -11.83 -4.69 6.87
C GLY A 86 -11.85 -3.77 8.05
N LEU A 87 -10.92 -2.82 8.14
CA LEU A 87 -10.94 -1.88 9.26
C LEU A 87 -12.32 -1.36 9.42
N GLY A 88 -12.95 -1.24 8.30
CA GLY A 88 -14.29 -0.85 8.29
C GLY A 88 -15.28 -1.96 8.58
N PHE A 89 -14.83 -3.09 9.05
CA PHE A 89 -15.76 -4.19 9.31
C PHE A 89 -16.85 -3.77 10.27
N ARG A 90 -16.51 -3.00 11.29
CA ARG A 90 -17.48 -2.48 12.21
C ARG A 90 -18.49 -1.57 11.52
N ALA A 91 -18.00 -0.67 10.71
CA ALA A 91 -18.88 0.22 9.96
C ALA A 91 -19.73 -0.55 8.96
N PHE A 92 -19.17 -1.58 8.36
CA PHE A 92 -19.91 -2.46 7.47
C PHE A 92 -21.07 -3.12 8.22
N LYS A 93 -20.81 -3.65 9.40
CA LYS A 93 -21.85 -4.24 10.22
C LYS A 93 -22.93 -3.22 10.57
N ASP A 94 -22.51 -2.01 10.88
CA ASP A 94 -23.46 -0.96 11.27
C ASP A 94 -24.34 -0.53 10.10
N SER A 95 -23.90 -0.76 8.88
CA SER A 95 -24.65 -0.40 7.69
C SER A 95 -25.66 -1.49 7.28
N LEU A 96 -25.59 -2.64 7.88
CA LEU A 96 -26.53 -3.71 7.58
C LEU A 96 -27.86 -3.49 8.30
#